data_a4fbd8da8c32bddf8b86a8dd332f620e
#
_entry.id   a4fbd8da8c32bddf8b86a8dd332f620e
#
_cell.length_a   1.000
_cell.length_b   1.000
_cell.length_c   1.000
_cell.angle_alpha   90.00
_cell.angle_beta   90.00
_cell.angle_gamma   90.00
#
_symmetry.space_group_name_H-M   'P 1'
#
loop_
_entity.id
_entity.type
_entity.pdbx_description
1 polymer ?
#
loop_
_entity_poly.entity_id
_entity_poly.type
_entity_poly.pdbx_seq_one_letter_code
_entity_poly.pdbx_strand_id
1 'polypeptide(L)'
;YAATEPNIGLNLNRDDAKRKIYMADTGLLIAMAFSEKDIQQGQLYKKLMFDKLEINKGMLVENIVAQMLVATGNKLYFYSNSSHEKDDRMEIDFLVRKPSVTSRHNISPIEVKSSTHYTLTSLNKCMSKYGEYLSTPYVIHSADYMEKDGITFIPLYMTPLL
;
A
#
# COMPACT_ATOMS: atom_id res chain seq x y z
N TYR A 1 11.74 0.76 1.40
CA TYR A 1 12.50 1.94 1.84
C TYR A 1 11.57 3.13 2.02
N ALA A 2 11.80 3.94 3.05
CA ALA A 2 11.12 5.22 3.17
C ALA A 2 11.69 6.24 2.19
N ALA A 3 10.82 7.08 1.61
CA ALA A 3 11.22 8.32 0.98
C ALA A 3 11.20 9.45 2.02
N THR A 4 12.20 10.32 2.05
CA THR A 4 12.21 11.50 2.93
C THR A 4 11.20 12.53 2.44
N GLU A 5 11.05 12.65 1.12
CA GLU A 5 10.02 13.45 0.46
C GLU A 5 9.45 12.67 -0.74
N PRO A 6 8.13 12.62 -0.90
CA PRO A 6 7.51 11.81 -1.95
C PRO A 6 7.60 12.42 -3.35
N ASN A 7 8.04 13.65 -3.46
CA ASN A 7 8.06 14.49 -4.69
C ASN A 7 9.41 14.50 -5.41
N ILE A 8 10.48 13.98 -4.81
CA ILE A 8 11.82 13.92 -5.39
C ILE A 8 12.13 12.49 -5.83
N GLY A 9 13.02 12.31 -6.79
CA GLY A 9 13.40 11.00 -7.29
C GLY A 9 13.68 9.98 -6.19
N LEU A 10 12.87 8.94 -6.10
CA LEU A 10 12.81 8.00 -4.96
C LEU A 10 14.15 7.33 -4.62
N ASN A 11 15.03 7.17 -5.62
CA ASN A 11 16.37 6.61 -5.39
C ASN A 11 17.34 7.60 -4.72
N LEU A 12 17.11 8.90 -4.90
CA LEU A 12 17.98 9.95 -4.37
C LEU A 12 17.57 10.39 -2.94
N ASN A 13 16.34 10.06 -2.58
CA ASN A 13 15.67 10.58 -1.40
C ASN A 13 15.27 9.44 -0.43
N ARG A 14 16.15 8.45 -0.30
CA ARG A 14 15.92 7.26 0.51
C ARG A 14 16.37 7.49 1.95
N ASP A 15 15.44 7.24 2.89
CA ASP A 15 15.77 7.14 4.32
C ASP A 15 16.02 5.68 4.67
N ASP A 16 17.28 5.33 4.91
CA ASP A 16 17.67 3.97 5.28
C ASP A 16 17.39 3.62 6.76
N ALA A 17 17.04 4.62 7.57
CA ALA A 17 16.69 4.40 8.98
C ALA A 17 15.27 3.84 9.14
N LYS A 18 14.37 4.10 8.19
CA LYS A 18 12.98 3.64 8.21
C LYS A 18 12.75 2.57 7.15
N ARG A 19 12.21 1.44 7.56
CA ARG A 19 11.92 0.32 6.65
C ARG A 19 10.58 -0.31 6.98
N LYS A 20 9.80 -0.64 5.96
CA LYS A 20 8.70 -1.62 6.02
C LYS A 20 9.25 -2.95 5.49
N ILE A 21 8.90 -4.05 6.14
CA ILE A 21 9.32 -5.40 5.76
C ILE A 21 8.07 -6.17 5.36
N TYR A 22 8.11 -6.77 4.18
CA TYR A 22 7.05 -7.60 3.64
C TYR A 22 7.56 -9.03 3.44
N MET A 23 6.71 -10.01 3.72
CA MET A 23 7.03 -11.41 3.43
C MET A 23 6.91 -11.66 1.92
N ALA A 24 7.86 -12.41 1.38
CA ALA A 24 7.83 -12.81 -0.02
C ALA A 24 6.67 -13.76 -0.37
N ASP A 25 6.07 -14.38 0.64
CA ASP A 25 4.91 -15.26 0.52
C ASP A 25 3.91 -14.95 1.63
N THR A 26 2.71 -14.47 1.24
CA THR A 26 1.64 -14.15 2.19
C THR A 26 1.03 -15.41 2.81
N GLY A 27 1.05 -16.55 2.12
CA GLY A 27 0.63 -17.83 2.69
C GLY A 27 1.55 -18.26 3.84
N LEU A 28 2.86 -18.07 3.67
CA LEU A 28 3.83 -18.31 4.74
C LEU A 28 3.63 -17.34 5.91
N LEU A 29 3.34 -16.08 5.64
CA LEU A 29 3.02 -15.10 6.69
C LEU A 29 1.81 -15.55 7.52
N ILE A 30 0.76 -16.05 6.86
CA ILE A 30 -0.43 -16.60 7.50
C ILE A 30 -0.06 -17.85 8.31
N ALA A 31 0.69 -18.78 7.72
CA ALA A 31 1.10 -20.02 8.40
C ALA A 31 1.92 -19.74 9.66
N MET A 32 2.80 -18.75 9.64
CA MET A 32 3.58 -18.34 10.82
C MET A 32 2.74 -17.67 11.91
N ALA A 33 1.65 -17.01 11.52
CA ALA A 33 0.78 -16.30 12.45
C ALA A 33 -0.20 -17.23 13.19
N PHE A 34 -0.42 -18.45 12.69
CA PHE A 34 -1.34 -19.41 13.28
C PHE A 34 -0.60 -20.56 13.97
N SER A 35 -1.20 -21.10 15.06
CA SER A 35 -0.67 -22.27 15.71
C SER A 35 -0.88 -23.53 14.84
N GLU A 36 -0.01 -24.52 15.01
CA GLU A 36 -0.13 -25.82 14.31
C GLU A 36 -1.51 -26.47 14.52
N LYS A 37 -2.13 -26.28 15.70
CA LYS A 37 -3.47 -26.80 16.00
C LYS A 37 -4.56 -26.19 15.14
N ASP A 38 -4.48 -24.89 14.88
CA ASP A 38 -5.46 -24.20 14.03
C ASP A 38 -5.35 -24.67 12.57
N ILE A 39 -4.13 -24.94 12.11
CA ILE A 39 -3.86 -25.43 10.76
C ILE A 39 -4.36 -26.88 10.60
N GLN A 40 -4.03 -27.76 11.53
CA GLN A 40 -4.38 -29.17 11.48
C GLN A 40 -5.88 -29.44 11.53
N GLN A 41 -6.65 -28.60 12.20
CA GLN A 41 -8.11 -28.77 12.34
C GLN A 41 -8.91 -28.19 11.16
N GLY A 42 -8.25 -27.69 10.13
CA GLY A 42 -8.92 -27.02 9.00
C GLY A 42 -9.67 -25.73 9.40
N GLN A 43 -9.47 -25.26 10.63
CA GLN A 43 -10.11 -24.05 11.14
C GLN A 43 -9.62 -22.80 10.45
N LEU A 44 -8.35 -22.80 10.00
CA LEU A 44 -7.75 -21.71 9.26
C LEU A 44 -8.55 -21.40 7.98
N TYR A 45 -8.88 -22.45 7.21
CA TYR A 45 -9.68 -22.29 5.98
C TYR A 45 -11.08 -21.72 6.28
N LYS A 46 -11.74 -22.22 7.35
CA LYS A 46 -13.03 -21.71 7.76
C LYS A 46 -12.97 -20.26 8.25
N LYS A 47 -11.94 -19.90 9.03
CA LYS A 47 -11.73 -18.50 9.47
C LYS A 47 -11.48 -17.56 8.30
N LEU A 48 -10.73 -18.00 7.29
CA LEU A 48 -10.52 -17.28 6.02
C LEU A 48 -11.83 -17.07 5.27
N MET A 49 -12.61 -18.15 5.07
CA MET A 49 -13.87 -18.10 4.31
C MET A 49 -14.95 -17.24 4.98
N PHE A 50 -14.97 -17.19 6.31
CA PHE A 50 -15.97 -16.46 7.07
C PHE A 50 -15.50 -15.11 7.60
N ASP A 51 -14.37 -14.60 7.11
CA ASP A 51 -13.78 -13.30 7.53
C ASP A 51 -13.54 -13.18 9.06
N LYS A 52 -13.28 -14.34 9.72
CA LYS A 52 -13.05 -14.45 11.16
C LYS A 52 -11.57 -14.60 11.53
N LEU A 53 -10.69 -14.20 10.62
CA LEU A 53 -9.26 -14.13 10.91
C LEU A 53 -9.00 -13.02 11.92
N GLU A 54 -8.50 -13.38 13.11
CA GLU A 54 -8.05 -12.45 14.14
C GLU A 54 -6.73 -11.74 13.77
N ILE A 55 -6.27 -11.90 12.52
CA ILE A 55 -5.10 -11.20 11.98
C ILE A 55 -5.55 -9.84 11.44
N ASN A 56 -4.67 -8.88 11.56
CA ASN A 56 -4.84 -7.58 10.92
C ASN A 56 -4.95 -7.75 9.39
N LYS A 57 -6.18 -7.75 8.90
CA LYS A 57 -6.51 -7.89 7.48
C LYS A 57 -5.80 -6.83 6.62
N GLY A 58 -5.63 -5.63 7.16
CA GLY A 58 -4.88 -4.55 6.49
C GLY A 58 -3.46 -4.98 6.17
N MET A 59 -2.75 -5.56 7.15
CA MET A 59 -1.38 -6.04 6.97
C MET A 59 -1.29 -7.13 5.88
N LEU A 60 -2.25 -8.05 5.84
CA LEU A 60 -2.26 -9.12 4.83
C LEU A 60 -2.48 -8.55 3.42
N VAL A 61 -3.45 -7.65 3.26
CA VAL A 61 -3.74 -7.04 1.95
C VAL A 61 -2.58 -6.17 1.50
N GLU A 62 -1.97 -5.39 2.39
CA GLU A 62 -0.77 -4.61 2.09
C GLU A 62 0.40 -5.51 1.67
N ASN A 63 0.59 -6.67 2.32
CA ASN A 63 1.62 -7.64 1.94
C ASN A 63 1.36 -8.24 0.55
N ILE A 64 0.11 -8.56 0.20
CA ILE A 64 -0.28 -9.05 -1.14
C ILE A 64 0.03 -7.97 -2.19
N VAL A 65 -0.33 -6.72 -1.92
CA VAL A 65 -0.02 -5.60 -2.83
C VAL A 65 1.49 -5.45 -3.01
N ALA A 66 2.27 -5.52 -1.93
CA ALA A 66 3.73 -5.49 -2.00
C ALA A 66 4.29 -6.58 -2.92
N GLN A 67 3.79 -7.84 -2.79
CA GLN A 67 4.19 -8.94 -3.65
C GLN A 67 3.85 -8.68 -5.13
N MET A 68 2.63 -8.20 -5.41
CA MET A 68 2.19 -7.89 -6.78
C MET A 68 3.05 -6.79 -7.42
N LEU A 69 3.34 -5.71 -6.67
CA LEU A 69 4.19 -4.63 -7.16
C LEU A 69 5.63 -5.09 -7.44
N VAL A 70 6.20 -5.94 -6.57
CA VAL A 70 7.54 -6.51 -6.79
C VAL A 70 7.54 -7.44 -7.99
N ALA A 71 6.51 -8.27 -8.17
CA ALA A 71 6.39 -9.19 -9.30
C ALA A 71 6.34 -8.46 -10.65
N THR A 72 5.87 -7.23 -10.69
CA THR A 72 5.86 -6.37 -11.88
C THR A 72 7.11 -5.49 -12.02
N GLY A 73 8.12 -5.70 -11.18
CA GLY A 73 9.41 -5.01 -11.24
C GLY A 73 9.49 -3.69 -10.49
N ASN A 74 8.45 -3.33 -9.75
CA ASN A 74 8.47 -2.12 -8.95
C ASN A 74 9.36 -2.28 -7.72
N LYS A 75 10.14 -1.24 -7.41
CA LYS A 75 10.81 -1.11 -6.12
C LYS A 75 9.83 -0.52 -5.12
N LEU A 76 9.77 -1.12 -3.92
CA LEU A 76 8.86 -0.67 -2.88
C LEU A 76 9.43 0.54 -2.15
N TYR A 77 8.75 1.65 -2.26
CA TYR A 77 8.94 2.85 -1.46
C TYR A 77 7.65 3.19 -0.73
N PHE A 78 7.76 3.83 0.41
CA PHE A 78 6.64 4.39 1.17
C PHE A 78 7.02 5.78 1.69
N TYR A 79 6.02 6.54 2.12
CA TYR A 79 6.27 7.81 2.79
C TYR A 79 5.62 7.81 4.16
N SER A 80 6.37 8.26 5.17
CA SER A 80 5.85 8.37 6.53
C SER A 80 6.41 9.63 7.18
N ASN A 81 5.50 10.53 7.55
CA ASN A 81 5.80 11.67 8.39
C ASN A 81 5.12 11.49 9.75
N SER A 82 5.92 11.29 10.79
CA SER A 82 5.49 11.10 12.18
C SER A 82 5.48 12.39 13.00
N SER A 83 5.21 13.54 12.37
CA SER A 83 5.11 14.82 13.05
C SER A 83 4.14 14.77 14.23
N HIS A 84 4.44 15.55 15.29
CA HIS A 84 3.52 15.77 16.42
C HIS A 84 2.28 16.57 15.99
N GLU A 85 2.39 17.39 14.95
CA GLU A 85 1.27 18.14 14.39
C GLU A 85 0.39 17.20 13.58
N LYS A 86 -0.89 17.16 13.94
CA LYS A 86 -1.87 16.27 13.30
C LYS A 86 -1.98 16.50 11.79
N ASP A 87 -1.83 17.74 11.35
CA ASP A 87 -2.00 18.11 9.94
C ASP A 87 -0.85 17.65 9.07
N ASP A 88 0.35 17.55 9.62
CA ASP A 88 1.53 17.04 8.93
C ASP A 88 1.71 15.53 9.04
N ARG A 89 1.07 14.89 10.01
CA ARG A 89 1.18 13.46 10.21
C ARG A 89 0.42 12.70 9.12
N MET A 90 1.15 11.92 8.32
CA MET A 90 0.59 11.09 7.26
C MET A 90 1.47 9.90 6.97
N GLU A 91 0.88 8.84 6.45
CA GLU A 91 1.57 7.67 5.94
C GLU A 91 0.95 7.26 4.61
N ILE A 92 1.78 7.01 3.60
CA ILE A 92 1.40 6.49 2.28
C ILE A 92 2.03 5.11 2.14
N ASP A 93 1.20 4.11 1.88
CA ASP A 93 1.62 2.70 1.90
C ASP A 93 2.67 2.41 0.84
N PHE A 94 2.47 2.88 -0.40
CA PHE A 94 3.45 2.72 -1.46
C PHE A 94 3.59 3.99 -2.30
N LEU A 95 4.80 4.18 -2.82
CA LEU A 95 5.11 5.12 -3.88
C LEU A 95 5.66 4.32 -5.05
N VAL A 96 5.01 4.40 -6.20
CA VAL A 96 5.47 3.73 -7.42
C VAL A 96 5.90 4.76 -8.44
N ARG A 97 6.95 4.41 -9.20
CA ARG A 97 7.44 5.22 -10.29
C ARG A 97 6.87 4.69 -11.60
N LYS A 98 6.05 5.48 -12.26
CA LYS A 98 5.61 5.17 -13.63
C LYS A 98 6.72 5.49 -14.62
N PRO A 99 7.02 4.61 -15.56
CA PRO A 99 7.89 4.92 -16.67
C PRO A 99 7.17 5.94 -17.57
N SER A 100 7.53 7.19 -17.46
CA SER A 100 7.02 8.24 -18.33
C SER A 100 8.17 9.01 -18.90
N VAL A 101 8.28 8.98 -20.21
CA VAL A 101 9.27 9.78 -20.98
C VAL A 101 8.79 11.23 -21.12
N THR A 102 7.48 11.47 -20.94
CA THR A 102 6.83 12.75 -21.27
C THR A 102 6.29 13.50 -20.06
N SER A 103 6.14 12.86 -18.90
CA SER A 103 5.59 13.49 -17.70
C SER A 103 6.70 13.92 -16.75
N ARG A 104 6.65 15.19 -16.34
CA ARG A 104 7.56 15.75 -15.31
C ARG A 104 7.38 15.09 -13.96
N HIS A 105 6.19 14.59 -13.69
CA HIS A 105 5.79 13.97 -12.43
C HIS A 105 5.43 12.51 -12.68
N ASN A 106 6.24 11.60 -12.17
CA ASN A 106 6.12 10.16 -12.44
C ASN A 106 5.98 9.31 -11.18
N ILE A 107 5.78 9.94 -10.02
CA ILE A 107 5.59 9.23 -8.75
C ILE A 107 4.11 9.25 -8.41
N SER A 108 3.52 8.07 -8.30
CA SER A 108 2.11 7.87 -7.90
C SER A 108 2.05 7.36 -6.47
N PRO A 109 1.36 8.04 -5.56
CA PRO A 109 1.08 7.52 -4.23
C PRO A 109 -0.03 6.47 -4.30
N ILE A 110 0.11 5.41 -3.50
CA ILE A 110 -0.84 4.31 -3.40
C ILE A 110 -1.21 4.12 -1.93
N GLU A 111 -2.50 4.09 -1.66
CA GLU A 111 -3.10 3.74 -0.39
C GLU A 111 -3.82 2.40 -0.51
N VAL A 112 -3.64 1.50 0.44
CA VAL A 112 -4.26 0.17 0.44
C VAL A 112 -5.37 0.11 1.49
N LYS A 113 -6.55 -0.35 1.09
CA LYS A 113 -7.74 -0.45 1.95
C LYS A 113 -8.32 -1.86 1.92
N SER A 114 -8.33 -2.51 3.07
CA SER A 114 -8.84 -3.88 3.25
C SER A 114 -10.31 -3.94 3.67
N SER A 115 -10.92 -2.81 4.03
CA SER A 115 -12.31 -2.70 4.44
C SER A 115 -13.12 -1.83 3.47
N THR A 116 -14.44 -1.92 3.55
CA THR A 116 -15.36 -1.09 2.75
C THR A 116 -15.56 0.32 3.34
N HIS A 117 -15.34 0.46 4.65
CA HIS A 117 -15.43 1.74 5.36
C HIS A 117 -14.04 2.22 5.72
N TYR A 118 -13.56 3.26 5.03
CA TYR A 118 -12.24 3.82 5.26
C TYR A 118 -12.22 5.34 5.01
N THR A 119 -11.17 5.97 5.49
CA THR A 119 -10.87 7.38 5.21
C THR A 119 -9.60 7.47 4.35
N LEU A 120 -9.50 8.55 3.58
CA LEU A 120 -8.34 8.85 2.74
C LEU A 120 -7.55 10.05 3.31
N THR A 121 -7.57 10.20 4.62
CA THR A 121 -6.98 11.36 5.29
C THR A 121 -5.50 11.54 4.94
N SER A 122 -4.69 10.47 4.98
CA SER A 122 -3.27 10.53 4.64
C SER A 122 -3.05 10.85 3.17
N LEU A 123 -3.79 10.20 2.26
CA LEU A 123 -3.68 10.44 0.82
C LEU A 123 -4.08 11.88 0.47
N ASN A 124 -5.19 12.37 1.02
CA ASN A 124 -5.64 13.75 0.79
C ASN A 124 -4.63 14.77 1.30
N LYS A 125 -4.05 14.57 2.49
CA LYS A 125 -2.97 15.41 3.00
C LYS A 125 -1.74 15.39 2.10
N CYS A 126 -1.35 14.20 1.64
CA CYS A 126 -0.23 14.03 0.73
C CYS A 126 -0.47 14.79 -0.58
N MET A 127 -1.66 14.64 -1.17
CA MET A 127 -2.01 15.34 -2.42
C MET A 127 -2.15 16.84 -2.21
N SER A 128 -2.66 17.31 -1.08
CA SER A 128 -2.72 18.74 -0.77
C SER A 128 -1.33 19.37 -0.62
N LYS A 129 -0.37 18.63 -0.06
CA LYS A 129 0.99 19.14 0.22
C LYS A 129 1.94 18.97 -0.97
N TYR A 130 1.83 17.87 -1.71
CA TYR A 130 2.79 17.47 -2.73
C TYR A 130 2.17 17.23 -4.11
N GLY A 131 0.86 17.42 -4.27
CA GLY A 131 0.12 17.06 -5.49
C GLY A 131 0.66 17.70 -6.76
N GLU A 132 1.23 18.91 -6.68
CA GLU A 132 1.89 19.58 -7.82
C GLU A 132 3.10 18.80 -8.38
N TYR A 133 3.67 17.90 -7.58
CA TYR A 133 4.86 17.11 -7.92
C TYR A 133 4.57 15.63 -8.11
N LEU A 134 3.33 15.20 -7.81
CA LEU A 134 2.92 13.80 -7.88
C LEU A 134 2.09 13.55 -9.14
N SER A 135 2.07 12.30 -9.56
CA SER A 135 1.18 11.79 -10.61
C SER A 135 -0.13 11.30 -9.97
N THR A 136 -0.97 10.63 -10.76
CA THR A 136 -2.27 10.09 -10.34
C THR A 136 -2.17 9.30 -9.03
N PRO A 137 -2.93 9.66 -7.99
CA PRO A 137 -3.04 8.87 -6.77
C PRO A 137 -3.94 7.65 -6.99
N TYR A 138 -3.57 6.53 -6.37
CA TYR A 138 -4.33 5.29 -6.42
C TYR A 138 -4.80 4.85 -5.03
N VAL A 139 -6.00 4.28 -5.00
CA VAL A 139 -6.51 3.53 -3.85
C VAL A 139 -6.76 2.10 -4.29
N ILE A 140 -6.06 1.14 -3.67
CA ILE A 140 -6.29 -0.29 -3.90
C ILE A 140 -7.29 -0.75 -2.85
N HIS A 141 -8.41 -1.33 -3.29
CA HIS A 141 -9.51 -1.75 -2.42
C HIS A 141 -10.20 -3.03 -2.92
N SER A 142 -11.20 -3.50 -2.18
CA SER A 142 -11.95 -4.72 -2.54
C SER A 142 -13.17 -4.47 -3.43
N ALA A 143 -13.50 -3.20 -3.74
CA ALA A 143 -14.63 -2.86 -4.61
C ALA A 143 -14.18 -2.72 -6.07
N ASP A 144 -15.13 -2.40 -6.95
CA ASP A 144 -14.90 -2.24 -8.38
C ASP A 144 -14.08 -0.98 -8.71
N TYR A 145 -13.58 -0.95 -9.94
CA TYR A 145 -12.88 0.21 -10.48
C TYR A 145 -13.77 1.44 -10.50
N MET A 146 -13.23 2.56 -10.07
CA MET A 146 -13.88 3.86 -10.19
C MET A 146 -12.86 5.00 -10.20
N GLU A 147 -13.24 6.14 -10.78
CA GLU A 147 -12.52 7.39 -10.67
C GLU A 147 -13.39 8.41 -9.95
N LYS A 148 -12.82 9.06 -8.96
CA LYS A 148 -13.53 10.06 -8.16
C LYS A 148 -12.54 11.07 -7.57
N ASP A 149 -12.86 12.36 -7.69
CA ASP A 149 -12.10 13.46 -7.11
C ASP A 149 -10.61 13.46 -7.47
N GLY A 150 -10.27 13.02 -8.71
CA GLY A 150 -8.90 12.92 -9.20
C GLY A 150 -8.12 11.71 -8.65
N ILE A 151 -8.77 10.82 -7.92
CA ILE A 151 -8.22 9.57 -7.39
C ILE A 151 -8.74 8.40 -8.23
N THR A 152 -7.85 7.50 -8.60
CA THR A 152 -8.22 6.25 -9.27
C THR A 152 -8.28 5.12 -8.25
N PHE A 153 -9.45 4.53 -8.11
CA PHE A 153 -9.70 3.38 -7.25
C PHE A 153 -9.64 2.11 -8.08
N ILE A 154 -8.81 1.18 -7.68
CA ILE A 154 -8.63 -0.09 -8.42
C ILE A 154 -8.87 -1.29 -7.52
N PRO A 155 -9.54 -2.33 -8.02
CA PRO A 155 -9.64 -3.60 -7.31
C PRO A 155 -8.26 -4.24 -7.13
N LEU A 156 -8.09 -4.99 -6.05
CA LEU A 156 -6.82 -5.62 -5.67
C LEU A 156 -6.16 -6.39 -6.83
N TYR A 157 -6.94 -7.13 -7.63
CA TYR A 157 -6.43 -7.94 -8.74
C TYR A 157 -5.85 -7.10 -9.90
N MET A 158 -6.15 -5.80 -9.96
CA MET A 158 -5.58 -4.88 -10.96
C MET A 158 -4.24 -4.26 -10.54
N THR A 159 -3.77 -4.51 -9.32
CA THR A 159 -2.46 -4.01 -8.84
C THR A 159 -1.31 -4.26 -9.83
N PRO A 160 -1.22 -5.43 -10.50
CA PRO A 160 -0.14 -5.69 -11.46
C PRO A 160 -0.12 -4.78 -12.71
N LEU A 161 -1.15 -3.98 -12.92
CA LEU A 161 -1.21 -3.00 -14.02
C LEU A 161 -0.56 -1.66 -13.68
N LEU A 162 -0.17 -1.46 -12.40
CA LEU A 162 0.55 -0.29 -11.94
C LEU A 162 2.05 -0.45 -12.17
#